data_e6a1bf5b3222769c6e15607e4df9097b
#
_entry.id   e6a1bf5b3222769c6e15607e4df9097b
#
_cell.length_a   1.000
_cell.length_b   1.000
_cell.length_c   1.000
_cell.angle_alpha   90.00
_cell.angle_beta   90.00
_cell.angle_gamma   90.00
#
_symmetry.space_group_name_H-M   'P 1'
#
loop_
_entity.id
_entity.type
_entity.pdbx_description
1 polymer ?
#
loop_
_entity_poly.entity_id
_entity_poly.type
_entity_poly.pdbx_seq_one_letter_code
_entity_poly.pdbx_strand_id
1 'polypeptide(L)'
;SVLLMDEAFSALDPLIREQMQDELLQLQASMQKTIVFITHDLHEAIKLGDRIAIMKDGEVVQVGTPEEILTEPANDYVERFVENVGRGRIITASSIMKPKPVVARLKKEGPEAIIRKMREKNLFVLPVVGTDGQFLGEVSLKDVVNLRKQGIKEIDSVVTSEVPSVLEST
;
A
#
# COMPACT_ATOMS: atom_id res chain seq x y z
N SER A 1 -33.08 -2.66 -5.31
CA SER A 1 -33.20 -4.12 -4.99
C SER A 1 -31.86 -4.62 -4.47
N VAL A 2 -31.90 -5.57 -3.53
CA VAL A 2 -30.74 -6.22 -2.95
C VAL A 2 -30.68 -7.65 -3.48
N LEU A 3 -29.48 -8.10 -3.87
CA LEU A 3 -29.19 -9.48 -4.25
C LEU A 3 -28.46 -10.15 -3.08
N LEU A 4 -28.92 -11.33 -2.67
CA LEU A 4 -28.26 -12.15 -1.66
C LEU A 4 -27.60 -13.34 -2.33
N MET A 5 -26.31 -13.56 -2.03
CA MET A 5 -25.53 -14.69 -2.54
C MET A 5 -24.83 -15.37 -1.36
N ASP A 6 -25.07 -16.66 -1.20
CA ASP A 6 -24.53 -17.47 -0.12
C ASP A 6 -23.59 -18.52 -0.72
N GLU A 7 -22.29 -18.38 -0.45
CA GLU A 7 -21.21 -19.25 -0.93
C GLU A 7 -21.28 -19.61 -2.42
N ALA A 8 -21.67 -18.65 -3.27
CA ALA A 8 -22.04 -18.91 -4.67
C ALA A 8 -20.92 -19.52 -5.52
N PHE A 9 -19.65 -19.35 -5.11
CA PHE A 9 -18.48 -19.85 -5.86
C PHE A 9 -17.76 -21.01 -5.17
N SER A 10 -18.21 -21.47 -4.01
CA SER A 10 -17.51 -22.49 -3.20
C SER A 10 -17.31 -23.83 -3.91
N ALA A 11 -18.23 -24.21 -4.77
CA ALA A 11 -18.20 -25.48 -5.52
C ALA A 11 -17.45 -25.42 -6.86
N LEU A 12 -16.91 -24.27 -7.25
CA LEU A 12 -16.20 -24.08 -8.50
C LEU A 12 -14.69 -24.36 -8.35
N ASP A 13 -14.08 -24.87 -9.42
CA ASP A 13 -12.62 -24.94 -9.49
C ASP A 13 -12.00 -23.53 -9.52
N PRO A 14 -10.72 -23.38 -9.13
CA PRO A 14 -10.11 -22.06 -8.95
C PRO A 14 -10.15 -21.16 -10.18
N LEU A 15 -9.98 -21.72 -11.38
CA LEU A 15 -9.94 -20.95 -12.62
C LEU A 15 -11.33 -20.40 -12.99
N ILE A 16 -12.34 -21.26 -12.94
CA ILE A 16 -13.74 -20.87 -13.22
C ILE A 16 -14.24 -19.92 -12.14
N ARG A 17 -13.85 -20.12 -10.87
CA ARG A 17 -14.18 -19.23 -9.77
C ARG A 17 -13.68 -17.82 -10.04
N GLU A 18 -12.42 -17.66 -10.41
CA GLU A 18 -11.82 -16.35 -10.71
C GLU A 18 -12.55 -15.66 -11.86
N GLN A 19 -12.85 -16.38 -12.94
CA GLN A 19 -13.62 -15.86 -14.08
C GLN A 19 -15.03 -15.40 -13.67
N MET A 20 -15.75 -16.20 -12.89
CA MET A 20 -17.11 -15.86 -12.43
C MET A 20 -17.12 -14.64 -11.49
N GLN A 21 -16.11 -14.49 -10.65
CA GLN A 21 -15.93 -13.31 -9.81
C GLN A 21 -15.73 -12.05 -10.66
N ASP A 22 -14.90 -12.13 -11.69
CA ASP A 22 -14.65 -10.99 -12.59
C ASP A 22 -15.90 -10.60 -13.37
N GLU A 23 -16.68 -11.57 -13.83
CA GLU A 23 -17.98 -11.33 -14.47
C GLU A 23 -18.99 -10.69 -13.50
N LEU A 24 -19.01 -11.13 -12.23
CA LEU A 24 -19.87 -10.52 -11.21
C LEU A 24 -19.52 -9.06 -10.96
N LEU A 25 -18.24 -8.71 -10.89
CA LEU A 25 -17.78 -7.31 -10.74
C LEU A 25 -18.21 -6.46 -11.93
N GLN A 26 -18.07 -6.94 -13.15
CA GLN A 26 -18.53 -6.24 -14.36
C GLN A 26 -20.05 -6.04 -14.35
N LEU A 27 -20.79 -7.05 -13.96
CA LEU A 27 -22.24 -7.01 -13.87
C LEU A 27 -22.70 -6.00 -12.79
N GLN A 28 -22.07 -6.02 -11.62
CA GLN A 28 -22.37 -5.12 -10.51
C GLN A 28 -22.12 -3.65 -10.93
N ALA A 29 -21.00 -3.36 -11.61
CA ALA A 29 -20.68 -2.04 -12.11
C ALA A 29 -21.75 -1.51 -13.08
N SER A 30 -22.34 -2.39 -13.90
CA SER A 30 -23.40 -2.02 -14.85
C SER A 30 -24.76 -1.84 -14.21
N MET A 31 -25.11 -2.67 -13.22
CA MET A 31 -26.43 -2.69 -12.59
C MET A 31 -26.57 -1.74 -11.40
N GLN A 32 -25.48 -1.33 -10.78
CA GLN A 32 -25.45 -0.46 -9.59
C GLN A 32 -26.40 -0.95 -8.46
N LYS A 33 -26.44 -2.26 -8.22
CA LYS A 33 -27.25 -2.86 -7.17
C LYS A 33 -26.40 -3.23 -5.97
N THR A 34 -27.03 -3.21 -4.81
CA THR A 34 -26.43 -3.74 -3.60
C THR A 34 -26.42 -5.27 -3.66
N ILE A 35 -25.27 -5.88 -3.48
CA ILE A 35 -25.10 -7.32 -3.36
C ILE A 35 -24.63 -7.60 -1.93
N VAL A 36 -25.28 -8.52 -1.24
CA VAL A 36 -24.82 -9.08 0.01
C VAL A 36 -24.29 -10.47 -0.31
N PHE A 37 -22.98 -10.63 -0.17
CA PHE A 37 -22.26 -11.85 -0.53
C PHE A 37 -21.71 -12.52 0.73
N ILE A 38 -22.05 -13.78 0.96
CA ILE A 38 -21.55 -14.56 2.09
C ILE A 38 -20.50 -15.53 1.56
N THR A 39 -19.35 -15.52 2.21
CA THR A 39 -18.23 -16.43 1.90
C THR A 39 -17.42 -16.72 3.16
N HIS A 40 -16.77 -17.88 3.22
CA HIS A 40 -15.75 -18.19 4.21
C HIS A 40 -14.32 -17.86 3.70
N ASP A 41 -14.18 -17.46 2.44
CA ASP A 41 -12.91 -17.12 1.81
C ASP A 41 -12.66 -15.61 1.87
N LEU A 42 -11.66 -15.21 2.67
CA LEU A 42 -11.30 -13.81 2.83
C LEU A 42 -10.79 -13.18 1.53
N HIS A 43 -10.13 -13.97 0.65
CA HIS A 43 -9.70 -13.45 -0.65
C HIS A 43 -10.88 -13.06 -1.55
N GLU A 44 -11.96 -13.86 -1.51
CA GLU A 44 -13.21 -13.50 -2.20
C GLU A 44 -13.83 -12.23 -1.62
N ALA A 45 -13.94 -12.16 -0.29
CA ALA A 45 -14.50 -10.98 0.38
C ALA A 45 -13.73 -9.71 0.02
N ILE A 46 -12.41 -9.77 -0.03
CA ILE A 46 -11.53 -8.66 -0.39
C ILE A 46 -11.65 -8.28 -1.87
N LYS A 47 -11.73 -9.28 -2.77
CA LYS A 47 -11.83 -9.05 -4.21
C LYS A 47 -13.17 -8.44 -4.61
N LEU A 48 -14.26 -8.87 -3.97
CA LEU A 48 -15.63 -8.55 -4.39
C LEU A 48 -16.29 -7.43 -3.57
N GLY A 49 -15.87 -7.25 -2.31
CA GLY A 49 -16.58 -6.40 -1.37
C GLY A 49 -16.06 -4.97 -1.31
N ASP A 50 -16.93 -3.98 -1.46
CA ASP A 50 -16.65 -2.59 -1.08
C ASP A 50 -16.54 -2.46 0.45
N ARG A 51 -17.28 -3.30 1.17
CA ARG A 51 -17.23 -3.42 2.64
C ARG A 51 -17.31 -4.88 3.06
N ILE A 52 -16.56 -5.22 4.10
CA ILE A 52 -16.49 -6.57 4.66
C ILE A 52 -17.03 -6.54 6.09
N ALA A 53 -17.90 -7.47 6.42
CA ALA A 53 -18.32 -7.75 7.79
C ALA A 53 -17.74 -9.10 8.22
N ILE A 54 -16.83 -9.08 9.20
CA ILE A 54 -16.29 -10.30 9.81
C ILE A 54 -17.21 -10.73 10.92
N MET A 55 -17.64 -11.99 10.87
CA MET A 55 -18.53 -12.59 11.86
C MET A 55 -17.81 -13.71 12.61
N LYS A 56 -18.15 -13.84 13.88
CA LYS A 56 -17.70 -14.95 14.74
C LYS A 56 -18.81 -15.30 15.72
N ASP A 57 -19.08 -16.57 15.88
CA ASP A 57 -20.08 -17.10 16.84
C ASP A 57 -21.47 -16.44 16.71
N GLY A 58 -21.87 -16.05 15.48
CA GLY A 58 -23.14 -15.39 15.18
C GLY A 58 -23.15 -13.87 15.41
N GLU A 59 -22.05 -13.29 15.83
CA GLU A 59 -21.90 -11.85 16.07
C GLU A 59 -20.99 -11.18 15.03
N VAL A 60 -21.29 -9.92 14.72
CA VAL A 60 -20.41 -9.10 13.85
C VAL A 60 -19.27 -8.56 14.70
N VAL A 61 -18.04 -8.95 14.37
CA VAL A 61 -16.82 -8.59 15.09
C VAL A 61 -16.22 -7.28 14.57
N GLN A 62 -16.21 -7.11 13.25
CA GLN A 62 -15.72 -5.90 12.59
C GLN A 62 -16.43 -5.68 11.26
N VAL A 63 -16.65 -4.40 10.90
CA VAL A 63 -17.12 -3.98 9.59
C VAL A 63 -16.22 -2.87 9.08
N GLY A 64 -15.67 -3.02 7.88
CA GLY A 64 -14.79 -2.02 7.28
C GLY A 64 -14.59 -2.25 5.78
N THR A 65 -13.81 -1.38 5.16
CA THR A 65 -13.28 -1.61 3.82
C THR A 65 -12.23 -2.74 3.86
N PRO A 66 -11.88 -3.37 2.73
CA PRO A 66 -10.78 -4.33 2.67
C PRO A 66 -9.48 -3.79 3.30
N GLU A 67 -9.16 -2.54 3.06
CA GLU A 67 -7.98 -1.88 3.60
C GLU A 67 -8.06 -1.75 5.14
N GLU A 68 -9.16 -1.25 5.69
CA GLU A 68 -9.37 -1.12 7.14
C GLU A 68 -9.28 -2.48 7.86
N ILE A 69 -9.87 -3.53 7.27
CA ILE A 69 -9.81 -4.90 7.82
C ILE A 69 -8.37 -5.42 7.91
N LEU A 70 -7.53 -5.09 6.92
CA LEU A 70 -6.15 -5.57 6.85
C LEU A 70 -5.16 -4.74 7.66
N THR A 71 -5.40 -3.43 7.78
CA THR A 71 -4.46 -2.51 8.43
C THR A 71 -4.81 -2.19 9.87
N GLU A 72 -6.09 -2.28 10.23
CA GLU A 72 -6.63 -1.91 11.54
C GLU A 72 -7.54 -3.02 12.12
N PRO A 73 -7.00 -4.23 12.36
CA PRO A 73 -7.80 -5.32 12.91
C PRO A 73 -8.33 -4.96 14.31
N ALA A 74 -9.64 -5.16 14.52
CA ALA A 74 -10.31 -4.77 15.77
C ALA A 74 -9.87 -5.60 17.00
N ASN A 75 -9.36 -6.81 16.78
CA ASN A 75 -8.86 -7.70 17.85
C ASN A 75 -7.98 -8.82 17.28
N ASP A 76 -7.36 -9.61 18.16
CA ASP A 76 -6.47 -10.74 17.84
C ASP A 76 -7.13 -11.80 16.94
N TYR A 77 -8.46 -11.94 16.97
CA TYR A 77 -9.17 -12.87 16.11
C TYR A 77 -9.13 -12.38 14.65
N VAL A 78 -9.46 -11.12 14.43
CA VAL A 78 -9.41 -10.51 13.08
C VAL A 78 -7.97 -10.47 12.59
N GLU A 79 -7.00 -10.11 13.44
CA GLU A 79 -5.58 -10.07 13.09
C GLU A 79 -5.11 -11.44 12.56
N ARG A 80 -5.39 -12.53 13.28
CA ARG A 80 -5.06 -13.90 12.84
C ARG A 80 -5.82 -14.32 11.58
N PHE A 81 -7.07 -13.85 11.42
CA PHE A 81 -7.89 -14.16 10.26
C PHE A 81 -7.32 -13.55 8.97
N VAL A 82 -6.74 -12.34 9.06
CA VAL A 82 -6.15 -11.63 7.92
C VAL A 82 -4.66 -11.92 7.69
N GLU A 83 -4.00 -12.60 8.62
CA GLU A 83 -2.55 -12.86 8.60
C GLU A 83 -2.09 -13.60 7.34
N ASN A 84 -2.93 -14.51 6.81
CA ASN A 84 -2.64 -15.33 5.64
C ASN A 84 -2.96 -14.65 4.30
N VAL A 85 -3.49 -13.43 4.33
CA VAL A 85 -3.80 -12.70 3.10
C VAL A 85 -2.57 -11.94 2.62
N GLY A 86 -2.19 -12.14 1.38
CA GLY A 86 -1.09 -11.42 0.75
C GLY A 86 -1.38 -9.92 0.71
N ARG A 87 -0.97 -9.19 1.75
CA ARG A 87 -1.20 -7.74 1.92
C ARG A 87 -0.78 -6.90 0.72
N GLY A 88 0.21 -7.36 -0.06
CA GLY A 88 0.76 -6.64 -1.20
C GLY A 88 -0.18 -6.48 -2.41
N ARG A 89 -1.37 -7.12 -2.42
CA ARG A 89 -2.34 -6.97 -3.52
C ARG A 89 -3.43 -5.92 -3.25
N ILE A 90 -3.48 -5.39 -2.03
CA ILE A 90 -4.62 -4.59 -1.57
C ILE A 90 -4.16 -3.26 -0.98
N ILE A 91 -2.96 -3.24 -0.40
CA ILE A 91 -2.38 -2.03 0.16
C ILE A 91 -1.91 -1.15 -1.00
N THR A 92 -2.55 -0.01 -1.18
CA THR A 92 -2.12 0.98 -2.16
C THR A 92 -0.90 1.74 -1.68
N ALA A 93 -0.12 2.30 -2.60
CA ALA A 93 1.02 3.15 -2.25
C ALA A 93 0.58 4.34 -1.39
N SER A 94 -0.61 4.90 -1.65
CA SER A 94 -1.18 6.02 -0.88
C SER A 94 -1.43 5.69 0.59
N SER A 95 -1.83 4.46 0.90
CA SER A 95 -2.16 4.06 2.27
C SER A 95 -0.93 3.88 3.18
N ILE A 96 0.23 3.55 2.59
CA ILE A 96 1.48 3.33 3.34
C ILE A 96 2.48 4.48 3.22
N MET A 97 2.31 5.38 2.24
CA MET A 97 3.23 6.48 2.03
C MET A 97 3.15 7.52 3.15
N LYS A 98 4.29 8.08 3.50
CA LYS A 98 4.34 9.21 4.44
C LYS A 98 3.91 10.49 3.73
N PRO A 99 2.87 11.21 4.16
CA PRO A 99 2.35 12.40 3.49
C PRO A 99 3.37 13.56 3.44
N LYS A 100 4.39 13.54 4.30
CA LYS A 100 5.49 14.53 4.33
C LYS A 100 6.82 13.80 4.53
N PRO A 101 7.36 13.15 3.48
CA PRO A 101 8.63 12.46 3.59
C PRO A 101 9.77 13.45 3.86
N VAL A 102 10.78 12.98 4.58
CA VAL A 102 12.04 13.71 4.71
C VAL A 102 12.80 13.59 3.41
N VAL A 103 13.12 14.72 2.76
CA VAL A 103 13.79 14.74 1.46
C VAL A 103 15.07 15.57 1.51
N ALA A 104 16.01 15.25 0.64
CA ALA A 104 17.14 16.11 0.30
C ALA A 104 16.75 17.01 -0.88
N ARG A 105 17.11 18.31 -0.80
CA ARG A 105 16.81 19.26 -1.88
C ARG A 105 18.06 19.56 -2.69
N LEU A 106 18.06 19.12 -3.94
CA LEU A 106 19.15 19.37 -4.87
C LEU A 106 19.44 20.88 -4.96
N LYS A 107 20.72 21.26 -5.03
CA LYS A 107 21.20 22.66 -5.11
C LYS A 107 20.84 23.57 -3.91
N LYS A 108 20.07 23.09 -2.94
CA LYS A 108 19.73 23.84 -1.72
C LYS A 108 20.42 23.29 -0.48
N GLU A 109 20.72 22.00 -0.46
CA GLU A 109 21.29 21.33 0.70
C GLU A 109 22.59 20.62 0.31
N GLY A 110 23.67 20.93 1.00
CA GLY A 110 24.95 20.25 0.84
C GLY A 110 25.07 18.99 1.72
N PRO A 111 26.15 18.21 1.54
CA PRO A 111 26.36 16.94 2.24
C PRO A 111 26.21 17.03 3.76
N GLU A 112 26.69 18.09 4.41
CA GLU A 112 26.60 18.24 5.88
C GLU A 112 25.16 18.35 6.38
N ALA A 113 24.34 19.15 5.69
CA ALA A 113 22.93 19.32 6.05
C ALA A 113 22.14 18.02 5.89
N ILE A 114 22.43 17.28 4.81
CA ILE A 114 21.80 15.98 4.52
C ILE A 114 22.22 14.94 5.55
N ILE A 115 23.51 14.83 5.88
CA ILE A 115 24.00 13.90 6.92
C ILE A 115 23.35 14.18 8.27
N ARG A 116 23.26 15.46 8.67
CA ARG A 116 22.59 15.85 9.92
C ARG A 116 21.13 15.40 9.91
N LYS A 117 20.40 15.69 8.84
CA LYS A 117 18.98 15.32 8.66
C LYS A 117 18.79 13.79 8.72
N MET A 118 19.67 13.02 8.05
CA MET A 118 19.63 11.56 8.08
C MET A 118 19.87 11.01 9.50
N ARG A 119 20.82 11.57 10.23
CA ARG A 119 21.12 11.15 11.62
C ARG A 119 19.97 11.48 12.58
N GLU A 120 19.44 12.71 12.52
CA GLU A 120 18.33 13.15 13.37
C GLU A 120 17.08 12.30 13.19
N LYS A 121 16.85 11.76 11.99
CA LYS A 121 15.70 10.95 11.64
C LYS A 121 15.99 9.44 11.55
N ASN A 122 17.22 9.04 11.87
CA ASN A 122 17.71 7.66 11.78
C ASN A 122 17.45 7.01 10.40
N LEU A 123 17.80 7.75 9.34
CA LEU A 123 17.60 7.34 7.95
C LEU A 123 18.95 7.06 7.28
N PHE A 124 18.99 6.02 6.45
CA PHE A 124 20.19 5.63 5.69
C PHE A 124 20.11 6.02 4.21
N VAL A 125 18.91 6.31 3.75
CA VAL A 125 18.60 6.75 2.38
C VAL A 125 17.62 7.91 2.46
N LEU A 126 17.76 8.90 1.58
CA LEU A 126 16.81 10.01 1.43
C LEU A 126 16.41 10.17 -0.03
N PRO A 127 15.13 10.35 -0.32
CA PRO A 127 14.69 10.84 -1.61
C PRO A 127 15.26 12.23 -1.90
N VAL A 128 15.64 12.47 -3.14
CA VAL A 128 16.13 13.75 -3.64
C VAL A 128 15.05 14.40 -4.50
N VAL A 129 14.78 15.67 -4.20
CA VAL A 129 13.84 16.47 -5.00
C VAL A 129 14.53 17.68 -5.60
N GLY A 130 14.09 18.06 -6.77
CA GLY A 130 14.50 19.28 -7.46
C GLY A 130 13.97 20.55 -6.79
N THR A 131 14.27 21.69 -7.38
CA THR A 131 13.80 23.03 -6.91
C THR A 131 12.30 23.22 -7.08
N ASP A 132 11.71 22.52 -8.00
CA ASP A 132 10.27 22.44 -8.33
C ASP A 132 9.51 21.37 -7.53
N GLY A 133 10.23 20.58 -6.71
CA GLY A 133 9.67 19.48 -5.93
C GLY A 133 9.58 18.14 -6.67
N GLN A 134 10.03 18.08 -7.94
CA GLN A 134 10.06 16.84 -8.69
C GLN A 134 11.05 15.85 -8.08
N PHE A 135 10.65 14.57 -8.00
CA PHE A 135 11.52 13.49 -7.55
C PHE A 135 12.62 13.23 -8.59
N LEU A 136 13.88 13.21 -8.15
CA LEU A 136 15.04 13.03 -9.01
C LEU A 136 15.78 11.70 -8.75
N GLY A 137 15.48 11.05 -7.64
CA GLY A 137 16.17 9.82 -7.24
C GLY A 137 16.41 9.78 -5.73
N GLU A 138 17.41 9.05 -5.31
CA GLU A 138 17.78 8.93 -3.90
C GLU A 138 19.28 9.08 -3.67
N VAL A 139 19.65 9.36 -2.41
CA VAL A 139 21.06 9.35 -1.96
C VAL A 139 21.21 8.49 -0.73
N SER A 140 22.31 7.73 -0.65
CA SER A 140 22.67 6.95 0.53
C SER A 140 23.53 7.76 1.51
N LEU A 141 23.39 7.47 2.80
CA LEU A 141 24.24 8.08 3.85
C LEU A 141 25.72 7.83 3.57
N LYS A 142 26.08 6.65 3.07
CA LYS A 142 27.46 6.28 2.73
C LYS A 142 28.06 7.20 1.68
N ASP A 143 27.31 7.46 0.61
CA ASP A 143 27.80 8.28 -0.52
C ASP A 143 27.90 9.73 -0.13
N VAL A 144 26.92 10.26 0.60
CA VAL A 144 26.95 11.65 1.09
C VAL A 144 28.10 11.87 2.08
N VAL A 145 28.41 10.90 2.94
CA VAL A 145 29.58 10.96 3.83
C VAL A 145 30.90 10.97 3.03
N ASN A 146 30.96 10.19 1.95
CA ASN A 146 32.14 10.17 1.08
C ASN A 146 32.35 11.53 0.38
N LEU A 147 31.32 12.13 -0.17
CA LEU A 147 31.37 13.48 -0.75
C LEU A 147 31.91 14.50 0.26
N ARG A 148 31.41 14.48 1.49
CA ARG A 148 31.88 15.36 2.55
C ARG A 148 33.38 15.18 2.82
N LYS A 149 33.87 13.93 2.88
CA LYS A 149 35.31 13.64 3.09
C LYS A 149 36.17 14.16 1.95
N GLN A 150 35.65 14.18 0.73
CA GLN A 150 36.31 14.71 -0.46
C GLN A 150 36.20 16.24 -0.60
N GLY A 151 35.50 16.91 0.30
CA GLY A 151 35.28 18.36 0.24
C GLY A 151 34.30 18.81 -0.85
N ILE A 152 33.56 17.89 -1.44
CA ILE A 152 32.56 18.16 -2.49
C ILE A 152 31.32 18.73 -1.82
N LYS A 153 30.84 19.87 -2.33
CA LYS A 153 29.72 20.62 -1.73
C LYS A 153 28.36 20.25 -2.34
N GLU A 154 28.35 19.63 -3.51
CA GLU A 154 27.14 19.27 -4.25
C GLU A 154 26.94 17.74 -4.19
N ILE A 155 25.66 17.31 -4.30
CA ILE A 155 25.29 15.88 -4.19
C ILE A 155 24.92 15.27 -5.53
N ASP A 156 24.92 16.05 -6.61
CA ASP A 156 24.45 15.65 -7.94
C ASP A 156 25.08 14.32 -8.43
N SER A 157 26.37 14.14 -8.17
CA SER A 157 27.14 12.98 -8.63
C SER A 157 26.81 11.66 -7.95
N VAL A 158 26.03 11.69 -6.86
CA VAL A 158 25.68 10.51 -6.07
C VAL A 158 24.16 10.28 -6.00
N VAL A 159 23.39 11.05 -6.78
CA VAL A 159 21.95 10.81 -6.91
C VAL A 159 21.72 9.62 -7.82
N THR A 160 21.09 8.59 -7.28
CA THR A 160 20.70 7.38 -8.03
C THR A 160 19.27 7.57 -8.53
N SER A 161 19.09 7.64 -9.85
CA SER A 161 17.78 7.83 -10.49
C SER A 161 17.03 6.52 -10.77
N GLU A 162 17.73 5.38 -10.80
CA GLU A 162 17.14 4.06 -11.01
C GLU A 162 16.52 3.54 -9.70
N VAL A 163 15.47 4.19 -9.24
CA VAL A 163 14.73 3.81 -8.02
C VAL A 163 13.35 3.29 -8.45
N PRO A 164 12.95 2.09 -7.98
CA PRO A 164 11.60 1.61 -8.20
C PRO A 164 10.57 2.63 -7.71
N SER A 165 9.65 2.99 -8.59
CA SER A 165 8.58 3.95 -8.26
C SER A 165 7.23 3.38 -8.68
N VAL A 166 6.20 3.70 -7.91
CA VAL A 166 4.82 3.32 -8.18
C VAL A 166 3.95 4.58 -8.14
N LEU A 167 2.83 4.55 -8.84
CA LEU A 167 1.85 5.61 -8.75
C LEU A 167 1.12 5.53 -7.41
N GLU A 168 0.62 6.66 -6.93
CA GLU A 168 -0.16 6.76 -5.67
C GLU A 168 -1.39 5.83 -5.69
N SER A 169 -1.97 5.62 -6.85
CA SER A 169 -3.15 4.79 -7.08
C SER A 169 -2.86 3.30 -7.33
N THR A 170 -1.59 2.89 -7.19
CA THR A 170 -1.18 1.50 -7.45
C THR A 170 -1.18 0.70 -6.18
#